data_1bfb1dffa479f44ae7065669f08ad9aa
#
_entry.id   1bfb1dffa479f44ae7065669f08ad9aa
#
_cell.length_a   1.000
_cell.length_b   1.000
_cell.length_c   1.000
_cell.angle_alpha   90.00
_cell.angle_beta   90.00
_cell.angle_gamma   90.00
#
_symmetry.space_group_name_H-M   'P 1'
#
loop_
_entity.id
_entity.type
_entity.pdbx_description
1 polymer ?
#
loop_
_entity_poly.entity_id
_entity_poly.type
_entity_poly.pdbx_seq_one_letter_code
_entity_poly.pdbx_strand_id
1 'polypeptide(L)'
;MRKLTYENVKKLRGISMIEIGIKNLCKYYGANKVLENVTLEIKTGERIGLIGRNGSGKTTLFKIIAGLEEYNGGELTLRKGATIGFLEQIPLYPEEYRVIDVLNMAFEDVYKIKREMEKLESKMSNIQGEELDRIMNKYSCLQEKFEVNGGYDIEEKINRISTGLHFDAGFLEKKFSLLSGGEKTIVMLGKILLENPDILLLDEPTNHLDFEAIDWLENFLKEYNGAVMI
;
A
#
# COMPACT_ATOMS: atom_id res chain seq x y z
N MET A 1 2.11 4.00 -32.65
CA MET A 1 2.43 3.70 -31.23
C MET A 1 1.43 2.64 -30.75
N ARG A 2 1.86 1.43 -30.40
CA ARG A 2 0.96 0.39 -29.87
C ARG A 2 0.52 0.79 -28.46
N LYS A 3 -0.79 0.96 -28.26
CA LYS A 3 -1.37 1.19 -26.90
C LYS A 3 -0.99 0.01 -26.00
N LEU A 4 -0.37 0.31 -24.87
CA LEU A 4 -0.18 -0.65 -23.79
C LEU A 4 -1.56 -0.87 -23.14
N THR A 5 -2.21 -1.97 -23.48
CA THR A 5 -3.44 -2.40 -22.82
C THR A 5 -3.10 -3.22 -21.58
N TYR A 6 -4.01 -3.27 -20.60
CA TYR A 6 -3.89 -4.02 -19.35
C TYR A 6 -3.44 -5.50 -19.55
N GLU A 7 -3.86 -6.12 -20.66
CA GLU A 7 -3.40 -7.48 -21.04
C GLU A 7 -1.92 -7.52 -21.44
N ASN A 8 -1.38 -6.44 -22.03
CA ASN A 8 0.04 -6.34 -22.37
C ASN A 8 0.91 -6.13 -21.12
N VAL A 9 0.40 -5.46 -20.09
CA VAL A 9 1.06 -5.35 -18.78
C VAL A 9 1.05 -6.72 -18.06
N LYS A 10 -0.05 -7.48 -18.17
CA LYS A 10 -0.10 -8.87 -17.67
C LYS A 10 0.90 -9.81 -18.37
N LYS A 11 1.19 -9.58 -19.64
CA LYS A 11 2.16 -10.38 -20.44
C LYS A 11 3.62 -10.03 -20.11
N LEU A 12 3.89 -8.83 -19.53
CA LEU A 12 5.20 -8.44 -18.99
C LEU A 12 5.50 -9.05 -17.60
N ARG A 13 4.57 -9.80 -16.99
CA ARG A 13 4.74 -10.53 -15.72
C ARG A 13 5.82 -11.62 -15.72
N GLY A 14 6.56 -11.79 -16.81
CA GLY A 14 7.75 -12.67 -16.89
C GLY A 14 9.09 -11.96 -16.66
N ILE A 15 9.09 -10.63 -16.51
CA ILE A 15 10.32 -9.88 -16.23
C ILE A 15 10.35 -9.59 -14.74
N SER A 16 11.08 -10.38 -13.98
CA SER A 16 11.37 -10.13 -12.57
C SER A 16 12.27 -8.88 -12.49
N MET A 17 11.68 -7.73 -12.10
CA MET A 17 12.43 -6.48 -11.91
C MET A 17 12.90 -6.38 -10.46
N ILE A 18 14.07 -5.76 -10.26
CA ILE A 18 14.56 -5.47 -8.91
C ILE A 18 13.72 -4.30 -8.36
N GLU A 19 13.01 -4.56 -7.28
CA GLU A 19 12.26 -3.56 -6.52
C GLU A 19 13.16 -2.84 -5.52
N ILE A 20 14.02 -3.61 -4.83
CA ILE A 20 14.95 -3.12 -3.83
C ILE A 20 16.32 -3.72 -4.11
N GLY A 21 17.34 -2.87 -4.22
CA GLY A 21 18.75 -3.26 -4.25
C GLY A 21 19.49 -2.62 -3.08
N ILE A 22 20.09 -3.43 -2.23
CA ILE A 22 20.91 -2.99 -1.10
C ILE A 22 22.31 -3.55 -1.27
N LYS A 23 23.34 -2.69 -1.13
CA LYS A 23 24.74 -3.09 -1.28
C LYS A 23 25.58 -2.49 -0.17
N ASN A 24 26.18 -3.37 0.64
CA ASN A 24 27.09 -3.02 1.74
C ASN A 24 26.49 -1.98 2.70
N LEU A 25 25.19 -2.04 2.96
CA LEU A 25 24.48 -1.08 3.81
C LEU A 25 24.97 -1.19 5.25
N CYS A 26 25.28 -0.04 5.84
CA CYS A 26 25.73 0.06 7.23
C CYS A 26 24.92 1.12 7.97
N LYS A 27 24.56 0.81 9.24
CA LYS A 27 23.89 1.75 10.14
C LYS A 27 24.50 1.66 11.54
N TYR A 28 24.82 2.83 12.08
CA TYR A 28 25.37 2.99 13.43
C TYR A 28 24.52 3.97 14.23
N TYR A 29 24.30 3.69 15.51
CA TYR A 29 23.82 4.63 16.50
C TYR A 29 24.92 4.91 17.53
N GLY A 30 25.62 6.02 17.35
CA GLY A 30 26.85 6.30 18.10
C GLY A 30 27.91 5.23 17.83
N ALA A 31 28.37 4.55 18.89
CA ALA A 31 29.33 3.45 18.77
C ALA A 31 28.70 2.08 18.46
N ASN A 32 27.38 1.97 18.53
CA ASN A 32 26.68 0.70 18.31
C ASN A 32 26.43 0.47 16.80
N LYS A 33 27.01 -0.59 16.25
CA LYS A 33 26.68 -1.08 14.91
C LYS A 33 25.37 -1.85 14.97
N VAL A 34 24.40 -1.41 14.18
CA VAL A 34 23.08 -2.07 14.08
C VAL A 34 22.96 -2.86 12.77
N LEU A 35 23.45 -2.30 11.67
CA LEU A 35 23.56 -3.01 10.40
C LEU A 35 25.01 -2.92 9.90
N GLU A 36 25.54 -4.03 9.41
CA GLU A 36 26.91 -4.10 8.91
C GLU A 36 26.96 -4.88 7.60
N ASN A 37 27.36 -4.19 6.52
CA ASN A 37 27.54 -4.74 5.18
C ASN A 37 26.35 -5.56 4.66
N VAL A 38 25.12 -5.13 4.95
CA VAL A 38 23.91 -5.80 4.46
C VAL A 38 23.86 -5.66 2.94
N THR A 39 23.76 -6.78 2.25
CA THR A 39 23.62 -6.83 0.79
C THR A 39 22.50 -7.79 0.46
N LEU A 40 21.47 -7.29 -0.26
CA LEU A 40 20.36 -8.08 -0.72
C LEU A 40 19.69 -7.44 -1.92
N GLU A 41 19.05 -8.24 -2.77
CA GLU A 41 18.18 -7.80 -3.86
C GLU A 41 16.80 -8.44 -3.66
N ILE A 42 15.74 -7.64 -3.88
CA ILE A 42 14.36 -8.09 -3.82
C ILE A 42 13.70 -7.77 -5.14
N LYS A 43 13.07 -8.76 -5.74
CA LYS A 43 12.41 -8.65 -7.03
C LYS A 43 10.90 -8.62 -6.90
N THR A 44 10.25 -8.10 -7.92
CA THR A 44 8.78 -8.12 -8.02
C THR A 44 8.23 -9.51 -7.71
N GLY A 45 7.25 -9.57 -6.80
CA GLY A 45 6.59 -10.82 -6.43
C GLY A 45 7.38 -11.72 -5.48
N GLU A 46 8.58 -11.35 -5.02
CA GLU A 46 9.30 -12.12 -4.01
C GLU A 46 8.74 -11.93 -2.60
N ARG A 47 8.87 -12.98 -1.77
CA ARG A 47 8.52 -12.99 -0.33
C ARG A 47 9.79 -13.27 0.44
N ILE A 48 10.17 -12.35 1.31
CA ILE A 48 11.41 -12.45 2.10
C ILE A 48 11.06 -12.39 3.59
N GLY A 49 11.42 -13.45 4.31
CA GLY A 49 11.37 -13.48 5.77
C GLY A 49 12.66 -12.99 6.37
N LEU A 50 12.60 -11.92 7.16
CA LEU A 50 13.75 -11.37 7.91
C LEU A 50 13.77 -11.96 9.31
N ILE A 51 14.67 -12.90 9.57
CA ILE A 51 14.74 -13.60 10.84
C ILE A 51 15.90 -13.05 11.66
N GLY A 52 15.64 -12.74 12.92
CA GLY A 52 16.67 -12.27 13.85
C GLY A 52 16.10 -12.00 15.25
N ARG A 53 17.00 -11.93 16.25
CA ARG A 53 16.61 -11.59 17.63
C ARG A 53 16.05 -10.17 17.70
N ASN A 54 15.30 -9.86 18.78
CA ASN A 54 14.88 -8.49 19.04
C ASN A 54 16.13 -7.60 19.20
N GLY A 55 16.09 -6.41 18.60
CA GLY A 55 17.23 -5.50 18.55
C GLY A 55 18.30 -5.81 17.49
N SER A 56 18.11 -6.82 16.62
CA SER A 56 19.06 -7.14 15.54
C SER A 56 19.02 -6.20 14.34
N GLY A 57 18.19 -5.16 14.36
CA GLY A 57 18.12 -4.15 13.31
C GLY A 57 17.06 -4.40 12.23
N LYS A 58 16.12 -5.35 12.40
CA LYS A 58 15.04 -5.62 11.43
C LYS A 58 14.21 -4.35 11.14
N THR A 59 13.65 -3.76 12.19
CA THR A 59 12.88 -2.51 12.10
C THR A 59 13.71 -1.36 11.51
N THR A 60 15.00 -1.28 11.87
CA THR A 60 15.92 -0.26 11.32
C THR A 60 16.09 -0.44 9.81
N LEU A 61 16.22 -1.68 9.34
CA LEU A 61 16.31 -1.95 7.91
C LEU A 61 15.03 -1.55 7.17
N PHE A 62 13.85 -1.89 7.72
CA PHE A 62 12.57 -1.46 7.17
C PHE A 62 12.43 0.06 7.10
N LYS A 63 12.81 0.78 8.16
CA LYS A 63 12.81 2.25 8.20
C LYS A 63 13.72 2.86 7.15
N ILE A 64 14.90 2.29 6.94
CA ILE A 64 15.83 2.74 5.90
C ILE A 64 15.23 2.51 4.51
N ILE A 65 14.66 1.34 4.24
CA ILE A 65 14.02 1.04 2.96
C ILE A 65 12.83 1.98 2.71
N ALA A 66 12.04 2.26 3.76
CA ALA A 66 10.91 3.19 3.71
C ALA A 66 11.31 4.67 3.60
N GLY A 67 12.62 4.99 3.69
CA GLY A 67 13.11 6.37 3.66
C GLY A 67 12.86 7.18 4.94
N LEU A 68 12.56 6.50 6.04
CA LEU A 68 12.25 7.10 7.34
C LEU A 68 13.49 7.21 8.25
N GLU A 69 14.57 6.54 7.87
CA GLU A 69 15.84 6.53 8.60
C GLU A 69 17.00 6.63 7.65
N GLU A 70 18.02 7.43 7.99
CA GLU A 70 19.26 7.53 7.23
C GLU A 70 20.20 6.36 7.52
N TYR A 71 21.09 6.04 6.59
CA TYR A 71 22.15 5.04 6.74
C TYR A 71 23.53 5.70 6.63
N ASN A 72 24.56 5.04 7.19
CA ASN A 72 25.90 5.62 7.31
C ASN A 72 26.83 5.22 6.16
N GLY A 73 26.51 4.17 5.41
CA GLY A 73 27.32 3.71 4.29
C GLY A 73 26.63 2.64 3.45
N GLY A 74 27.17 2.39 2.26
CA GLY A 74 26.57 1.49 1.30
C GLY A 74 25.64 2.19 0.33
N GLU A 75 24.84 1.42 -0.40
CA GLU A 75 23.91 1.90 -1.42
C GLU A 75 22.55 1.27 -1.22
N LEU A 76 21.48 2.08 -1.33
CA LEU A 76 20.09 1.65 -1.40
C LEU A 76 19.51 2.16 -2.73
N THR A 77 18.97 1.26 -3.51
CA THR A 77 18.29 1.56 -4.78
C THR A 77 16.87 1.00 -4.73
N LEU A 78 15.91 1.85 -5.02
CA LEU A 78 14.51 1.46 -5.17
C LEU A 78 14.09 1.63 -6.62
N ARG A 79 13.19 0.78 -7.11
CA ARG A 79 12.63 0.94 -8.45
C ARG A 79 11.97 2.32 -8.56
N LYS A 80 12.30 3.06 -9.62
CA LYS A 80 11.73 4.41 -9.83
C LYS A 80 10.20 4.34 -9.90
N GLY A 81 9.56 5.09 -9.01
CA GLY A 81 8.10 5.16 -8.90
C GLY A 81 7.45 3.98 -8.17
N ALA A 82 8.23 3.09 -7.53
CA ALA A 82 7.69 2.07 -6.67
C ALA A 82 7.03 2.70 -5.43
N THR A 83 5.86 2.21 -5.08
CA THR A 83 5.15 2.56 -3.85
C THR A 83 5.56 1.62 -2.72
N ILE A 84 5.74 2.16 -1.51
CA ILE A 84 6.15 1.39 -0.33
C ILE A 84 5.07 1.50 0.73
N GLY A 85 4.57 0.36 1.20
CA GLY A 85 3.70 0.26 2.38
C GLY A 85 4.52 -0.18 3.58
N PHE A 86 4.58 0.66 4.59
CA PHE A 86 5.22 0.36 5.87
C PHE A 86 4.46 1.02 7.01
N LEU A 87 4.19 0.26 8.06
CA LEU A 87 3.50 0.76 9.26
C LEU A 87 4.53 1.05 10.35
N GLU A 88 4.89 2.32 10.53
CA GLU A 88 5.78 2.73 11.64
C GLU A 88 4.99 3.34 12.80
N GLN A 89 4.27 4.41 12.51
CA GLN A 89 3.47 5.15 13.48
C GLN A 89 2.04 5.29 13.02
N ILE A 90 1.11 5.16 13.96
CA ILE A 90 -0.29 5.38 13.69
C ILE A 90 -0.51 6.88 13.52
N PRO A 91 -0.93 7.37 12.32
CA PRO A 91 -1.21 8.78 12.11
C PRO A 91 -2.32 9.28 13.04
N LEU A 92 -2.29 10.58 13.32
CA LEU A 92 -3.42 11.24 13.98
C LEU A 92 -4.51 11.49 12.94
N TYR A 93 -5.69 10.95 13.20
CA TYR A 93 -6.89 11.21 12.41
C TYR A 93 -7.83 12.15 13.18
N PRO A 94 -8.73 12.88 12.49
CA PRO A 94 -9.80 13.63 13.12
C PRO A 94 -10.62 12.73 14.05
N GLU A 95 -11.11 13.29 15.18
CA GLU A 95 -11.81 12.53 16.20
C GLU A 95 -13.11 11.87 15.71
N GLU A 96 -13.72 12.44 14.68
CA GLU A 96 -14.95 11.95 14.06
C GLU A 96 -14.72 10.76 13.12
N TYR A 97 -13.47 10.48 12.69
CA TYR A 97 -13.20 9.40 11.74
C TYR A 97 -13.49 8.04 12.36
N ARG A 98 -14.30 7.26 11.63
CA ARG A 98 -14.58 5.86 11.93
C ARG A 98 -13.53 4.97 11.27
N VAL A 99 -13.50 3.70 11.67
CA VAL A 99 -12.63 2.69 11.05
C VAL A 99 -12.84 2.65 9.53
N ILE A 100 -14.09 2.63 9.07
CA ILE A 100 -14.42 2.61 7.65
C ILE A 100 -13.88 3.85 6.91
N ASP A 101 -13.88 5.02 7.53
CA ASP A 101 -13.37 6.24 6.94
C ASP A 101 -11.83 6.15 6.75
N VAL A 102 -11.12 5.57 7.73
CA VAL A 102 -9.67 5.33 7.65
C VAL A 102 -9.33 4.31 6.56
N LEU A 103 -10.11 3.23 6.40
CA LEU A 103 -9.92 2.25 5.33
C LEU A 103 -10.16 2.88 3.95
N ASN A 104 -11.19 3.71 3.81
CA ASN A 104 -11.49 4.43 2.56
C ASN A 104 -10.38 5.38 2.13
N MET A 105 -9.54 5.87 3.04
CA MET A 105 -8.39 6.72 2.68
C MET A 105 -7.36 6.01 1.79
N ALA A 106 -7.33 4.67 1.79
CA ALA A 106 -6.52 3.90 0.86
C ALA A 106 -6.87 4.17 -0.62
N PHE A 107 -8.07 4.67 -0.89
CA PHE A 107 -8.60 4.96 -2.22
C PHE A 107 -8.73 6.46 -2.50
N GLU A 108 -8.04 7.31 -1.73
CA GLU A 108 -8.22 8.77 -1.86
C GLU A 108 -7.96 9.27 -3.28
N ASP A 109 -6.95 8.74 -3.98
CA ASP A 109 -6.65 9.14 -5.35
C ASP A 109 -7.73 8.67 -6.33
N VAL A 110 -8.32 7.51 -6.10
CA VAL A 110 -9.47 7.03 -6.88
C VAL A 110 -10.70 7.91 -6.66
N TYR A 111 -10.96 8.29 -5.41
CA TYR A 111 -12.04 9.23 -5.09
C TYR A 111 -11.80 10.64 -5.66
N LYS A 112 -10.54 11.09 -5.77
CA LYS A 112 -10.22 12.35 -6.49
C LYS A 112 -10.63 12.26 -7.97
N ILE A 113 -10.30 11.15 -8.63
CA ILE A 113 -10.69 10.91 -10.02
C ILE A 113 -12.22 10.92 -10.14
N LYS A 114 -12.94 10.20 -9.26
CA LYS A 114 -14.40 10.18 -9.24
C LYS A 114 -15.00 11.58 -9.13
N ARG A 115 -14.52 12.39 -8.18
CA ARG A 115 -14.97 13.78 -8.01
C ARG A 115 -14.71 14.65 -9.24
N GLU A 116 -13.60 14.41 -9.96
CA GLU A 116 -13.35 15.13 -11.22
C GLU A 116 -14.33 14.71 -12.32
N MET A 117 -14.65 13.42 -12.42
CA MET A 117 -15.65 12.90 -13.37
C MET A 117 -17.02 13.53 -13.12
N GLU A 118 -17.49 13.53 -11.85
CA GLU A 118 -18.78 14.14 -11.46
C GLU A 118 -18.85 15.64 -11.81
N LYS A 119 -17.75 16.38 -11.64
CA LYS A 119 -17.65 17.79 -12.06
C LYS A 119 -17.76 17.97 -13.58
N LEU A 120 -17.20 17.04 -14.36
CA LEU A 120 -17.32 17.09 -15.83
C LEU A 120 -18.73 16.73 -16.29
N GLU A 121 -19.35 15.71 -15.67
CA GLU A 121 -20.76 15.34 -15.95
C GLU A 121 -21.70 16.52 -15.74
N SER A 122 -21.55 17.26 -14.63
CA SER A 122 -22.36 18.44 -14.34
C SER A 122 -22.21 19.55 -15.39
N LYS A 123 -21.01 19.66 -16.01
CA LYS A 123 -20.74 20.64 -17.06
C LYS A 123 -21.32 20.22 -18.41
N MET A 124 -21.29 18.91 -18.73
CA MET A 124 -21.79 18.38 -20.00
C MET A 124 -23.25 18.73 -20.27
N SER A 125 -24.07 18.84 -19.21
CA SER A 125 -25.49 19.15 -19.31
C SER A 125 -25.79 20.54 -19.93
N ASN A 126 -24.82 21.46 -19.93
CA ASN A 126 -25.02 22.87 -20.29
C ASN A 126 -24.14 23.34 -21.48
N ILE A 127 -23.40 22.44 -22.13
CA ILE A 127 -22.41 22.76 -23.15
C ILE A 127 -22.69 21.98 -24.42
N GLN A 128 -22.36 22.56 -25.59
CA GLN A 128 -22.57 21.95 -26.93
C GLN A 128 -21.33 22.19 -27.82
N GLY A 129 -21.24 21.45 -28.92
CA GLY A 129 -20.22 21.61 -29.95
C GLY A 129 -18.82 21.17 -29.51
N GLU A 130 -17.77 21.78 -30.03
CA GLU A 130 -16.36 21.39 -29.81
C GLU A 130 -15.96 21.37 -28.32
N GLU A 131 -16.58 22.20 -27.51
CA GLU A 131 -16.30 22.21 -26.06
C GLU A 131 -16.84 20.96 -25.37
N LEU A 132 -18.01 20.49 -25.76
CA LEU A 132 -18.55 19.20 -25.30
C LEU A 132 -17.62 18.04 -25.67
N ASP A 133 -17.12 18.02 -26.91
CA ASP A 133 -16.20 16.96 -27.36
C ASP A 133 -14.91 16.93 -26.54
N ARG A 134 -14.36 18.10 -26.19
CA ARG A 134 -13.17 18.19 -25.31
C ARG A 134 -13.45 17.65 -23.91
N ILE A 135 -14.59 17.97 -23.34
CA ILE A 135 -15.00 17.51 -22.01
C ILE A 135 -15.24 15.99 -22.03
N MET A 136 -15.93 15.47 -23.06
CA MET A 136 -16.14 14.03 -23.22
C MET A 136 -14.82 13.25 -23.34
N ASN A 137 -13.85 13.77 -24.11
CA ASN A 137 -12.53 13.14 -24.20
C ASN A 137 -11.80 13.12 -22.85
N LYS A 138 -11.88 14.21 -22.07
CA LYS A 138 -11.29 14.26 -20.72
C LYS A 138 -11.98 13.29 -19.78
N TYR A 139 -13.31 13.21 -19.82
CA TYR A 139 -14.11 12.28 -19.03
C TYR A 139 -13.73 10.82 -19.33
N SER A 140 -13.66 10.46 -20.60
CA SER A 140 -13.26 9.10 -21.00
C SER A 140 -11.87 8.72 -20.51
N CYS A 141 -10.92 9.66 -20.52
CA CYS A 141 -9.57 9.43 -19.97
C CYS A 141 -9.59 9.23 -18.45
N LEU A 142 -10.44 9.97 -17.71
CA LEU A 142 -10.62 9.80 -16.27
C LEU A 142 -11.34 8.49 -15.96
N GLN A 143 -12.34 8.11 -16.76
CA GLN A 143 -13.06 6.85 -16.62
C GLN A 143 -12.11 5.64 -16.79
N GLU A 144 -11.27 5.66 -17.85
CA GLU A 144 -10.23 4.64 -18.02
C GLU A 144 -9.31 4.55 -16.78
N LYS A 145 -8.90 5.71 -16.24
CA LYS A 145 -8.06 5.75 -15.01
C LYS A 145 -8.80 5.22 -13.80
N PHE A 146 -10.07 5.57 -13.62
CA PHE A 146 -10.90 5.11 -12.52
C PHE A 146 -11.04 3.58 -12.54
N GLU A 147 -11.32 3.01 -13.71
CA GLU A 147 -11.43 1.57 -13.92
C GLU A 147 -10.10 0.84 -13.66
N VAL A 148 -8.99 1.33 -14.25
CA VAL A 148 -7.65 0.73 -14.07
C VAL A 148 -7.22 0.72 -12.61
N ASN A 149 -7.60 1.75 -11.83
CA ASN A 149 -7.30 1.82 -10.39
C ASN A 149 -8.34 1.07 -9.53
N GLY A 150 -9.26 0.32 -10.15
CA GLY A 150 -10.27 -0.52 -9.46
C GLY A 150 -11.31 0.30 -8.73
N GLY A 151 -11.72 1.42 -9.31
CA GLY A 151 -12.72 2.30 -8.70
C GLY A 151 -14.09 1.68 -8.52
N TYR A 152 -14.43 0.66 -9.33
CA TYR A 152 -15.67 -0.11 -9.19
C TYR A 152 -15.61 -1.22 -8.13
N ASP A 153 -14.39 -1.61 -7.69
CA ASP A 153 -14.17 -2.77 -6.81
C ASP A 153 -13.85 -2.35 -5.37
N ILE A 154 -14.00 -1.07 -5.03
CA ILE A 154 -13.58 -0.52 -3.71
C ILE A 154 -14.32 -1.23 -2.58
N GLU A 155 -15.65 -1.36 -2.67
CA GLU A 155 -16.46 -2.00 -1.63
C GLU A 155 -16.09 -3.48 -1.46
N GLU A 156 -15.88 -4.21 -2.56
CA GLU A 156 -15.46 -5.60 -2.54
C GLU A 156 -14.09 -5.76 -1.86
N LYS A 157 -13.13 -4.89 -2.19
CA LYS A 157 -11.80 -4.89 -1.57
C LYS A 157 -11.87 -4.63 -0.07
N ILE A 158 -12.65 -3.62 0.35
CA ILE A 158 -12.85 -3.32 1.76
C ILE A 158 -13.51 -4.50 2.47
N ASN A 159 -14.55 -5.10 1.89
CA ASN A 159 -15.22 -6.26 2.46
C ASN A 159 -14.27 -7.46 2.59
N ARG A 160 -13.44 -7.73 1.58
CA ARG A 160 -12.44 -8.82 1.62
C ARG A 160 -11.46 -8.64 2.79
N ILE A 161 -10.92 -7.43 2.96
CA ILE A 161 -9.99 -7.11 4.06
C ILE A 161 -10.71 -7.15 5.41
N SER A 162 -11.91 -6.57 5.50
CA SER A 162 -12.70 -6.54 6.74
C SER A 162 -13.06 -7.95 7.21
N THR A 163 -13.47 -8.81 6.30
CA THR A 163 -13.76 -10.22 6.61
C THR A 163 -12.51 -10.95 7.10
N GLY A 164 -11.38 -10.76 6.42
CA GLY A 164 -10.13 -11.44 6.76
C GLY A 164 -9.50 -10.97 8.07
N LEU A 165 -9.70 -9.71 8.45
CA LEU A 165 -9.21 -9.14 9.71
C LEU A 165 -10.30 -9.08 10.80
N HIS A 166 -11.44 -9.73 10.58
CA HIS A 166 -12.59 -9.85 11.51
C HIS A 166 -13.19 -8.49 11.93
N PHE A 167 -13.22 -7.52 10.99
CA PHE A 167 -13.94 -6.26 11.20
C PHE A 167 -15.42 -6.45 10.92
N ASP A 168 -16.22 -6.63 11.94
CA ASP A 168 -17.67 -6.64 11.80
C ASP A 168 -18.25 -5.24 11.52
N ALA A 169 -19.54 -5.18 11.17
CA ALA A 169 -20.20 -3.91 10.87
C ALA A 169 -20.15 -2.94 12.05
N GLY A 170 -20.24 -3.43 13.28
CA GLY A 170 -20.18 -2.61 14.50
C GLY A 170 -18.76 -2.04 14.70
N PHE A 171 -17.73 -2.83 14.40
CA PHE A 171 -16.33 -2.38 14.48
C PHE A 171 -16.02 -1.31 13.43
N LEU A 172 -16.50 -1.47 12.19
CA LEU A 172 -16.31 -0.50 11.10
C LEU A 172 -16.89 0.88 11.41
N GLU A 173 -17.97 0.93 12.20
CA GLU A 173 -18.62 2.18 12.64
C GLU A 173 -17.99 2.81 13.89
N LYS A 174 -17.09 2.12 14.60
CA LYS A 174 -16.40 2.69 15.76
C LYS A 174 -15.52 3.86 15.36
N LYS A 175 -15.46 4.87 16.21
CA LYS A 175 -14.49 5.96 16.05
C LYS A 175 -13.06 5.44 16.21
N PHE A 176 -12.20 5.75 15.25
CA PHE A 176 -10.81 5.32 15.28
C PHE A 176 -10.05 5.80 16.53
N SER A 177 -10.40 6.99 17.02
CA SER A 177 -9.80 7.57 18.24
C SER A 177 -10.03 6.70 19.48
N LEU A 178 -11.16 5.96 19.54
CA LEU A 178 -11.56 5.13 20.68
C LEU A 178 -10.97 3.71 20.65
N LEU A 179 -10.30 3.31 19.58
CA LEU A 179 -9.68 2.01 19.47
C LEU A 179 -8.49 1.87 20.40
N SER A 180 -8.24 0.67 20.89
CA SER A 180 -7.00 0.29 21.56
C SER A 180 -5.80 0.39 20.61
N GLY A 181 -4.58 0.41 21.13
CA GLY A 181 -3.36 0.43 20.31
C GLY A 181 -3.28 -0.74 19.33
N GLY A 182 -3.62 -1.95 19.79
CA GLY A 182 -3.65 -3.15 18.94
C GLY A 182 -4.70 -3.06 17.84
N GLU A 183 -5.95 -2.65 18.18
CA GLU A 183 -7.00 -2.45 17.17
C GLU A 183 -6.60 -1.42 16.11
N LYS A 184 -5.98 -0.30 16.52
CA LYS A 184 -5.45 0.70 15.59
C LYS A 184 -4.41 0.10 14.64
N THR A 185 -3.50 -0.72 15.17
CA THR A 185 -2.46 -1.38 14.37
C THR A 185 -3.08 -2.29 13.31
N ILE A 186 -4.10 -3.09 13.67
CA ILE A 186 -4.78 -3.98 12.72
C ILE A 186 -5.53 -3.18 11.66
N VAL A 187 -6.21 -2.09 12.02
CA VAL A 187 -6.87 -1.20 11.03
C VAL A 187 -5.87 -0.59 10.07
N MET A 188 -4.71 -0.16 10.57
CA MET A 188 -3.64 0.37 9.71
C MET A 188 -3.03 -0.70 8.81
N LEU A 189 -2.89 -1.95 9.29
CA LEU A 189 -2.52 -3.08 8.44
C LEU A 189 -3.54 -3.24 7.30
N GLY A 190 -4.83 -3.27 7.62
CA GLY A 190 -5.91 -3.35 6.63
C GLY A 190 -5.82 -2.23 5.58
N LYS A 191 -5.59 -0.98 6.02
CA LYS A 191 -5.42 0.16 5.13
C LYS A 191 -4.23 -0.02 4.18
N ILE A 192 -3.06 -0.44 4.67
CA ILE A 192 -1.87 -0.66 3.84
C ILE A 192 -2.11 -1.79 2.83
N LEU A 193 -2.80 -2.88 3.22
CA LEU A 193 -3.16 -3.95 2.29
C LEU A 193 -4.11 -3.47 1.20
N LEU A 194 -5.03 -2.53 1.49
CA LEU A 194 -5.92 -1.90 0.52
C LEU A 194 -5.18 -0.96 -0.44
N GLU A 195 -4.16 -0.25 0.02
CA GLU A 195 -3.30 0.60 -0.81
C GLU A 195 -2.54 -0.21 -1.87
N ASN A 196 -2.32 -1.51 -1.59
CA ASN A 196 -1.69 -2.46 -2.51
C ASN A 196 -0.35 -1.97 -3.08
N PRO A 197 0.63 -1.58 -2.24
CA PRO A 197 1.90 -1.02 -2.68
C PRO A 197 2.76 -2.04 -3.45
N ASP A 198 3.69 -1.55 -4.28
CA ASP A 198 4.66 -2.40 -5.01
C ASP A 198 5.60 -3.16 -4.05
N ILE A 199 5.92 -2.54 -2.90
CA ILE A 199 6.78 -3.08 -1.86
C ILE A 199 6.03 -3.00 -0.53
N LEU A 200 5.76 -4.15 0.09
CA LEU A 200 5.08 -4.26 1.38
C LEU A 200 6.07 -4.69 2.44
N LEU A 201 6.28 -3.83 3.44
CA LEU A 201 7.16 -4.07 4.59
C LEU A 201 6.31 -4.28 5.83
N LEU A 202 6.36 -5.45 6.44
CA LEU A 202 5.56 -5.82 7.61
C LEU A 202 6.47 -6.20 8.78
N ASP A 203 6.56 -5.34 9.78
CA ASP A 203 7.33 -5.60 11.00
C ASP A 203 6.42 -6.28 12.04
N GLU A 204 6.65 -7.57 12.29
CA GLU A 204 5.89 -8.40 13.22
C GLU A 204 4.36 -8.30 13.03
N PRO A 205 3.84 -8.53 11.80
CA PRO A 205 2.43 -8.26 11.45
C PRO A 205 1.43 -9.15 12.18
N THR A 206 1.88 -10.25 12.77
CA THR A 206 1.03 -11.19 13.52
C THR A 206 0.71 -10.72 14.93
N ASN A 207 1.41 -9.70 15.45
CA ASN A 207 1.08 -9.12 16.73
C ASN A 207 -0.34 -8.54 16.70
N HIS A 208 -1.14 -8.86 17.71
CA HIS A 208 -2.54 -8.46 17.85
C HIS A 208 -3.55 -9.13 16.89
N LEU A 209 -3.12 -10.05 16.02
CA LEU A 209 -4.03 -10.88 15.20
C LEU A 209 -4.36 -12.18 15.94
N ASP A 210 -5.59 -12.66 15.78
CA ASP A 210 -5.97 -14.00 16.16
C ASP A 210 -5.50 -15.02 15.11
N PHE A 211 -5.66 -16.29 15.42
CA PHE A 211 -5.16 -17.39 14.58
C PHE A 211 -5.79 -17.41 13.17
N GLU A 212 -7.09 -17.11 13.09
CA GLU A 212 -7.83 -17.11 11.82
C GLU A 212 -7.39 -15.93 10.92
N ALA A 213 -7.19 -14.75 11.50
CA ALA A 213 -6.68 -13.59 10.78
C ALA A 213 -5.21 -13.79 10.32
N ILE A 214 -4.38 -14.51 11.09
CA ILE A 214 -3.01 -14.88 10.68
C ILE A 214 -3.07 -15.80 9.46
N ASP A 215 -3.87 -16.87 9.49
CA ASP A 215 -4.00 -17.80 8.36
C ASP A 215 -4.52 -17.10 7.10
N TRP A 216 -5.51 -16.22 7.28
CA TRP A 216 -6.01 -15.40 6.19
C TRP A 216 -4.92 -14.48 5.62
N LEU A 217 -4.16 -13.78 6.49
CA LEU A 217 -3.08 -12.88 6.06
C LEU A 217 -2.00 -13.63 5.29
N GLU A 218 -1.60 -14.82 5.76
CA GLU A 218 -0.64 -15.66 5.05
C GLU A 218 -1.11 -16.02 3.64
N ASN A 219 -2.39 -16.39 3.49
CA ASN A 219 -2.96 -16.71 2.20
C ASN A 219 -3.07 -15.47 1.30
N PHE A 220 -3.47 -14.33 1.85
CA PHE A 220 -3.47 -13.04 1.15
C PHE A 220 -2.08 -12.69 0.61
N LEU A 221 -1.05 -12.83 1.46
CA LEU A 221 0.33 -12.50 1.07
C LEU A 221 0.91 -13.48 0.03
N LYS A 222 0.46 -14.74 -0.03
CA LYS A 222 0.85 -15.68 -1.10
C LYS A 222 0.37 -15.19 -2.48
N GLU A 223 -0.80 -14.58 -2.54
CA GLU A 223 -1.41 -14.07 -3.78
C GLU A 223 -0.99 -12.64 -4.11
N TYR A 224 -0.29 -11.96 -3.20
CA TYR A 224 0.09 -10.56 -3.36
C TYR A 224 0.99 -10.37 -4.58
N ASN A 225 0.76 -9.31 -5.37
CA ASN A 225 1.50 -9.11 -6.63
C ASN A 225 2.84 -8.40 -6.44
N GLY A 226 2.97 -7.56 -5.41
CA GLY A 226 4.18 -6.83 -5.07
C GLY A 226 5.24 -7.69 -4.36
N ALA A 227 6.38 -7.09 -4.08
CA ALA A 227 7.38 -7.67 -3.19
C ALA A 227 6.91 -7.57 -1.73
N VAL A 228 7.14 -8.61 -0.93
CA VAL A 228 6.79 -8.62 0.50
C VAL A 228 8.03 -8.94 1.32
N MET A 229 8.27 -8.15 2.37
CA MET A 229 9.32 -8.38 3.36
C MET A 229 8.71 -8.38 4.78
N ILE A 230 8.93 -9.46 5.53
CA ILE A 230 8.35 -9.68 6.87
C ILE A 230 9.45 -9.93 7.88
#